data_ca148ec389354c4317b67047f49b4dfc
#
_entry.id   ca148ec389354c4317b67047f49b4dfc
#
_cell.length_a   1.000
_cell.length_b   1.000
_cell.length_c   1.000
_cell.angle_alpha   90.00
_cell.angle_beta   90.00
_cell.angle_gamma   90.00
#
_symmetry.space_group_name_H-M   'P 1'
#
loop_
_entity.id
_entity.type
_entity.pdbx_description
1 polymer ?
#
loop_
_entity_poly.entity_id
_entity_poly.type
_entity_poly.pdbx_seq_one_letter_code
_entity_poly.pdbx_strand_id
1 'polypeptide(L)'
;GDWSSDVCSSDLQLLAEGRRGFALLFVVGEERNSAGAYFMANQPRGSKYLINGEPTSCKLALGSKGALRYELLASGRMAHSAYPELGESAIEKLLDALERVRRIEWPVHPILGPSTLNIGTISGGRAPNVVPDIARAELLIRLVDDPAPVRAAVTAACAGLVEANEQLCIPAILMESRPGFETDVMKYTTDIPAFGGAWGKPLLLGPGTIHVAHTSQERVPKAELLQATDLYAALVRQLLEEEGNSK
;
A
#
# COMPACT_ATOMS: atom_id res chain seq x y z
N GLY A 1 -7.72 -14.43 -2.00
CA GLY A 1 -8.20 -14.93 -3.27
C GLY A 1 -7.04 -15.41 -4.12
N ASP A 2 -7.26 -16.44 -4.95
CA ASP A 2 -6.21 -16.95 -5.82
C ASP A 2 -6.28 -16.26 -7.19
N TRP A 3 -5.47 -15.23 -7.38
CA TRP A 3 -5.33 -14.46 -8.60
C TRP A 3 -4.38 -15.10 -9.62
N SER A 4 -3.86 -16.30 -9.33
CA SER A 4 -2.83 -16.95 -10.14
C SER A 4 -3.34 -17.62 -11.41
N SER A 5 -4.63 -17.89 -11.50
CA SER A 5 -5.22 -18.69 -12.60
C SER A 5 -5.18 -18.01 -13.96
N ASP A 6 -5.37 -16.69 -14.01
CA ASP A 6 -5.34 -15.88 -15.24
C ASP A 6 -3.89 -15.68 -15.75
N VAL A 7 -2.93 -15.48 -14.85
CA VAL A 7 -1.51 -15.41 -15.18
C VAL A 7 -1.03 -16.74 -15.77
N CYS A 8 -1.37 -17.88 -15.14
CA CYS A 8 -1.04 -19.21 -15.66
C CYS A 8 -1.64 -19.46 -17.05
N SER A 9 -2.87 -18.99 -17.30
CA SER A 9 -3.55 -19.15 -18.59
C SER A 9 -2.85 -18.35 -19.69
N SER A 10 -2.40 -17.12 -19.42
CA SER A 10 -1.64 -16.30 -20.37
C SER A 10 -0.28 -16.90 -20.69
N ASP A 11 0.39 -17.51 -19.73
CA ASP A 11 1.69 -18.17 -19.94
C ASP A 11 1.55 -19.41 -20.82
N LEU A 12 0.50 -20.24 -20.62
CA LEU A 12 0.23 -21.38 -21.47
C LEU A 12 -0.01 -20.93 -22.92
N GLN A 13 -0.73 -19.82 -23.14
CA GLN A 13 -0.94 -19.25 -24.46
C GLN A 13 0.39 -18.81 -25.10
N LEU A 14 1.23 -18.06 -24.38
CA LEU A 14 2.52 -17.58 -24.86
C LEU A 14 3.49 -18.76 -25.18
N LEU A 15 3.48 -19.79 -24.35
CA LEU A 15 4.28 -21.02 -24.59
C LEU A 15 3.80 -21.76 -25.84
N ALA A 16 2.49 -21.85 -26.07
CA ALA A 16 1.92 -22.46 -27.27
C ALA A 16 2.30 -21.68 -28.55
N GLU A 17 2.48 -20.37 -28.45
CA GLU A 17 2.98 -19.49 -29.51
C GLU A 17 4.52 -19.62 -29.70
N GLY A 18 5.20 -20.44 -28.92
CA GLY A 18 6.65 -20.58 -28.97
C GLY A 18 7.43 -19.45 -28.31
N ARG A 19 6.77 -18.52 -27.58
CA ARG A 19 7.43 -17.42 -26.85
C ARG A 19 8.26 -17.98 -25.69
N ARG A 20 9.35 -17.32 -25.40
CA ARG A 20 10.29 -17.63 -24.31
C ARG A 20 10.77 -16.31 -23.70
N GLY A 21 11.48 -16.38 -22.54
CA GLY A 21 12.06 -15.19 -21.90
C GLY A 21 11.16 -14.61 -20.81
N PHE A 22 10.16 -15.37 -20.34
CA PHE A 22 9.33 -15.05 -19.19
C PHE A 22 9.27 -16.20 -18.21
N ALA A 23 8.88 -15.94 -16.97
CA ALA A 23 8.71 -16.93 -15.90
C ALA A 23 7.60 -16.53 -14.94
N LEU A 24 7.02 -17.52 -14.26
CA LEU A 24 6.09 -17.31 -13.15
C LEU A 24 6.85 -17.32 -11.83
N LEU A 25 6.47 -16.39 -10.94
CA LEU A 25 6.97 -16.31 -9.59
C LEU A 25 5.78 -16.28 -8.62
N PHE A 26 5.65 -17.30 -7.78
CA PHE A 26 4.67 -17.35 -6.71
C PHE A 26 5.37 -17.07 -5.38
N VAL A 27 4.89 -16.05 -4.67
CA VAL A 27 5.41 -15.67 -3.35
C VAL A 27 4.33 -15.84 -2.28
N VAL A 28 4.74 -15.87 -1.01
CA VAL A 28 3.85 -16.04 0.13
C VAL A 28 3.95 -14.84 1.08
N GLY A 29 2.89 -14.59 1.85
CA GLY A 29 2.91 -13.64 2.95
C GLY A 29 2.57 -12.20 2.56
N GLU A 30 2.02 -11.95 1.37
CA GLU A 30 1.62 -10.61 0.91
C GLU A 30 0.71 -9.93 1.92
N GLU A 31 -0.34 -10.60 2.36
CA GLU A 31 -1.37 -10.13 3.30
C GLU A 31 -0.86 -9.82 4.73
N ARG A 32 0.42 -10.07 5.01
CA ARG A 32 0.99 -9.88 6.36
C ARG A 32 2.25 -9.03 6.38
N ASN A 33 3.29 -9.48 5.68
CA ASN A 33 4.63 -8.93 5.83
C ASN A 33 5.48 -9.03 4.56
N SER A 34 4.91 -9.44 3.43
CA SER A 34 5.60 -9.60 2.14
C SER A 34 6.87 -10.49 2.23
N ALA A 35 6.87 -11.47 3.14
CA ALA A 35 8.07 -12.27 3.45
C ALA A 35 8.64 -12.99 2.21
N GLY A 36 7.75 -13.49 1.33
CA GLY A 36 8.15 -14.13 0.07
C GLY A 36 8.83 -13.15 -0.88
N ALA A 37 8.31 -11.95 -1.02
CA ALA A 37 8.88 -10.91 -1.87
C ALA A 37 10.26 -10.46 -1.35
N TYR A 38 10.40 -10.20 -0.04
CA TYR A 38 11.69 -9.88 0.57
C TYR A 38 12.72 -11.01 0.40
N PHE A 39 12.29 -12.28 0.54
CA PHE A 39 13.17 -13.42 0.31
C PHE A 39 13.66 -13.46 -1.14
N MET A 40 12.77 -13.27 -2.11
CA MET A 40 13.08 -13.29 -3.53
C MET A 40 13.86 -12.05 -3.98
N ALA A 41 13.74 -10.91 -3.32
CA ALA A 41 14.54 -9.71 -3.58
C ALA A 41 16.06 -10.01 -3.48
N ASN A 42 16.44 -10.95 -2.62
CA ASN A 42 17.84 -11.39 -2.46
C ASN A 42 18.27 -12.49 -3.46
N GLN A 43 17.38 -12.91 -4.35
CA GLN A 43 17.63 -13.97 -5.34
C GLN A 43 17.23 -13.56 -6.76
N PRO A 44 17.71 -12.40 -7.28
CA PRO A 44 17.32 -11.92 -8.60
C PRO A 44 17.73 -12.91 -9.69
N ARG A 45 16.93 -13.02 -10.74
CA ARG A 45 17.17 -13.88 -11.90
C ARG A 45 17.52 -13.12 -13.18
N GLY A 46 17.77 -11.81 -13.06
CA GLY A 46 18.11 -10.95 -14.19
C GLY A 46 16.90 -10.57 -15.05
N SER A 47 15.68 -10.63 -14.49
CA SER A 47 14.49 -10.12 -15.15
C SER A 47 14.60 -8.60 -15.34
N LYS A 48 14.13 -8.10 -16.48
CA LYS A 48 14.08 -6.66 -16.76
C LYS A 48 12.78 -6.01 -16.31
N TYR A 49 11.74 -6.81 -16.21
CA TYR A 49 10.41 -6.39 -15.78
C TYR A 49 9.86 -7.37 -14.74
N LEU A 50 9.10 -6.84 -13.80
CA LEU A 50 8.31 -7.57 -12.82
C LEU A 50 6.84 -7.18 -13.00
N ILE A 51 5.99 -8.11 -13.47
CA ILE A 51 4.56 -7.90 -13.55
C ILE A 51 3.93 -8.50 -12.29
N ASN A 52 3.33 -7.64 -11.45
CA ASN A 52 2.60 -8.06 -10.26
C ASN A 52 1.11 -8.15 -10.58
N GLY A 53 0.47 -9.25 -10.15
CA GLY A 53 -0.95 -9.54 -10.38
C GLY A 53 -1.80 -9.12 -9.19
N GLU A 54 -2.41 -7.94 -9.24
CA GLU A 54 -3.30 -7.40 -8.20
C GLU A 54 -4.60 -6.86 -8.83
N PRO A 55 -5.68 -6.68 -8.06
CA PRO A 55 -6.97 -6.26 -8.62
C PRO A 55 -6.95 -4.79 -9.07
N THR A 56 -6.67 -4.58 -10.34
CA THR A 56 -6.63 -3.25 -10.99
C THR A 56 -7.83 -2.99 -11.92
N SER A 57 -8.85 -3.83 -11.91
CA SER A 57 -9.96 -3.80 -12.88
C SER A 57 -9.47 -3.86 -14.34
N CYS A 58 -8.48 -4.73 -14.61
CA CYS A 58 -7.85 -4.91 -15.93
C CYS A 58 -7.17 -3.65 -16.49
N LYS A 59 -6.77 -2.70 -15.65
CA LYS A 59 -6.03 -1.49 -16.06
C LYS A 59 -4.57 -1.59 -15.65
N LEU A 60 -3.69 -1.12 -16.51
CA LEU A 60 -2.26 -1.03 -16.19
C LEU A 60 -2.03 0.13 -15.23
N ALA A 61 -1.44 -0.13 -14.06
CA ALA A 61 -1.25 0.90 -13.06
C ALA A 61 -0.13 1.89 -13.45
N LEU A 62 -0.42 3.19 -13.31
CA LEU A 62 0.59 4.26 -13.42
C LEU A 62 1.44 4.38 -12.15
N GLY A 63 1.00 3.74 -11.08
CA GLY A 63 1.68 3.67 -9.80
C GLY A 63 0.75 3.23 -8.69
N SER A 64 1.33 2.97 -7.52
CA SER A 64 0.59 2.66 -6.29
C SER A 64 1.00 3.60 -5.17
N LYS A 65 0.02 4.00 -4.34
CA LYS A 65 0.30 4.80 -3.14
C LYS A 65 0.98 3.93 -2.10
N GLY A 66 1.89 4.53 -1.36
CA GLY A 66 2.51 3.92 -0.21
C GLY A 66 1.62 3.93 1.04
N ALA A 67 2.16 3.46 2.14
CA ALA A 67 1.51 3.47 3.45
C ALA A 67 2.51 3.85 4.54
N LEU A 68 2.11 4.76 5.41
CA LEU A 68 2.85 5.14 6.61
C LEU A 68 1.89 5.00 7.80
N ARG A 69 2.21 4.09 8.73
CA ARG A 69 1.37 3.81 9.90
C ARG A 69 2.04 4.29 11.17
N TYR A 70 1.29 5.02 11.97
CA TYR A 70 1.68 5.47 13.31
C TYR A 70 0.74 4.93 14.37
N GLU A 71 1.32 4.59 15.54
CA GLU A 71 0.63 4.57 16.81
C GLU A 71 0.95 5.89 17.54
N LEU A 72 -0.08 6.63 17.93
CA LEU A 72 0.04 7.77 18.83
C LEU A 72 -0.26 7.30 20.26
N LEU A 73 0.67 7.54 21.18
CA LEU A 73 0.53 7.19 22.59
C LEU A 73 0.54 8.46 23.43
N ALA A 74 -0.57 8.74 24.08
CA ALA A 74 -0.69 9.81 25.07
C ALA A 74 -0.57 9.25 26.49
N SER A 75 0.25 9.91 27.31
CA SER A 75 0.41 9.62 28.73
C SER A 75 -0.04 10.81 29.57
N GLY A 76 -0.70 10.53 30.67
CA GLY A 76 -1.22 11.52 31.61
C GLY A 76 -1.04 11.10 33.07
N ARG A 77 -1.84 11.68 33.92
CA ARG A 77 -1.87 11.36 35.37
C ARG A 77 -3.31 11.22 35.84
N MET A 78 -3.61 10.08 36.44
CA MET A 78 -4.94 9.83 37.03
C MET A 78 -5.27 10.78 38.18
N ALA A 79 -6.52 11.20 38.25
CA ALA A 79 -7.12 11.88 39.37
C ALA A 79 -8.63 11.60 39.40
N HIS A 80 -9.28 11.94 40.52
CA HIS A 80 -10.73 11.96 40.57
C HIS A 80 -11.25 13.14 39.70
N SER A 81 -12.24 12.92 38.87
CA SER A 81 -12.75 13.95 37.93
C SER A 81 -13.30 15.22 38.57
N ALA A 82 -13.65 15.17 39.89
CA ALA A 82 -14.04 16.34 40.66
C ALA A 82 -12.86 17.27 41.01
N TYR A 83 -11.61 16.80 40.85
CA TYR A 83 -10.37 17.54 41.11
C TYR A 83 -9.43 17.41 39.92
N PRO A 84 -9.80 17.92 38.71
CA PRO A 84 -9.06 17.73 37.49
C PRO A 84 -7.66 18.36 37.53
N GLU A 85 -7.42 19.39 38.35
CA GLU A 85 -6.13 20.05 38.57
C GLU A 85 -5.08 19.12 39.20
N LEU A 86 -5.48 18.02 39.83
CA LEU A 86 -4.58 17.00 40.34
C LEU A 86 -4.19 15.94 39.30
N GLY A 87 -4.86 15.93 38.16
CA GLY A 87 -4.62 15.00 37.06
C GLY A 87 -4.00 15.66 35.82
N GLU A 88 -3.86 14.86 34.78
CA GLU A 88 -3.49 15.30 33.44
C GLU A 88 -4.12 14.31 32.44
N SER A 89 -5.05 14.79 31.62
CA SER A 89 -5.82 13.93 30.75
C SER A 89 -5.05 13.48 29.51
N ALA A 90 -4.78 12.19 29.40
CA ALA A 90 -4.19 11.62 28.17
C ALA A 90 -5.16 11.72 26.98
N ILE A 91 -6.47 11.62 27.21
CA ILE A 91 -7.47 11.76 26.14
C ILE A 91 -7.44 13.17 25.56
N GLU A 92 -7.41 14.22 26.39
CA GLU A 92 -7.34 15.61 25.90
C GLU A 92 -6.07 15.84 25.07
N LYS A 93 -4.91 15.38 25.57
CA LYS A 93 -3.66 15.45 24.80
C LYS A 93 -3.76 14.75 23.45
N LEU A 94 -4.37 13.56 23.41
CA LEU A 94 -4.55 12.82 22.16
C LEU A 94 -5.48 13.55 21.21
N LEU A 95 -6.57 14.12 21.69
CA LEU A 95 -7.51 14.91 20.87
C LEU A 95 -6.83 16.15 20.28
N ASP A 96 -6.04 16.88 21.06
CA ASP A 96 -5.27 18.03 20.61
C ASP A 96 -4.23 17.63 19.54
N ALA A 97 -3.53 16.51 19.74
CA ALA A 97 -2.59 15.99 18.75
C ALA A 97 -3.31 15.60 17.44
N LEU A 98 -4.44 14.89 17.53
CA LEU A 98 -5.23 14.49 16.37
C LEU A 98 -5.80 15.70 15.64
N GLU A 99 -6.21 16.76 16.36
CA GLU A 99 -6.64 18.01 15.71
C GLU A 99 -5.52 18.65 14.92
N ARG A 100 -4.29 18.73 15.46
CA ARG A 100 -3.12 19.23 14.73
C ARG A 100 -2.79 18.36 13.52
N VAL A 101 -2.80 17.03 13.66
CA VAL A 101 -2.56 16.08 12.56
C VAL A 101 -3.60 16.26 11.44
N ARG A 102 -4.88 16.47 11.77
CA ARG A 102 -5.94 16.71 10.78
C ARG A 102 -5.80 18.02 10.00
N ARG A 103 -5.04 18.98 10.53
CA ARG A 103 -4.74 20.28 9.88
C ARG A 103 -3.50 20.24 8.99
N ILE A 104 -2.76 19.14 8.96
CA ILE A 104 -1.59 19.00 8.08
C ILE A 104 -2.06 19.11 6.63
N GLU A 105 -1.38 19.95 5.86
CA GLU A 105 -1.53 19.98 4.41
C GLU A 105 -0.74 18.81 3.81
N TRP A 106 -1.46 17.81 3.34
CA TRP A 106 -0.87 16.59 2.82
C TRP A 106 -0.32 16.79 1.40
N PRO A 107 0.82 16.16 1.05
CA PRO A 107 1.39 16.22 -0.30
C PRO A 107 0.41 15.78 -1.39
N VAL A 108 0.55 16.40 -2.56
CA VAL A 108 -0.19 16.03 -3.78
C VAL A 108 0.82 15.73 -4.89
N HIS A 109 0.76 14.53 -5.44
CA HIS A 109 1.59 14.13 -6.58
C HIS A 109 0.81 14.26 -7.90
N PRO A 110 1.42 14.76 -9.00
CA PRO A 110 0.72 14.99 -10.27
C PRO A 110 0.03 13.74 -10.84
N ILE A 111 0.61 12.54 -10.64
CA ILE A 111 0.07 11.27 -11.11
C ILE A 111 -0.73 10.59 -10.01
N LEU A 112 -0.16 10.41 -8.81
CA LEU A 112 -0.79 9.63 -7.73
C LEU A 112 -1.91 10.38 -7.01
N GLY A 113 -2.05 11.69 -7.26
CA GLY A 113 -3.03 12.54 -6.58
C GLY A 113 -2.66 12.82 -5.12
N PRO A 114 -3.63 13.21 -4.26
CA PRO A 114 -3.35 13.62 -2.88
C PRO A 114 -3.02 12.45 -1.97
N SER A 115 -2.14 12.68 -1.00
CA SER A 115 -2.03 11.84 0.20
C SER A 115 -3.34 11.90 0.99
N THR A 116 -3.64 10.86 1.75
CA THR A 116 -4.84 10.80 2.60
C THR A 116 -4.50 10.27 3.97
N LEU A 117 -5.19 10.79 4.99
CA LEU A 117 -5.11 10.35 6.37
C LEU A 117 -6.37 9.56 6.74
N ASN A 118 -6.19 8.42 7.40
CA ASN A 118 -7.24 7.70 8.12
C ASN A 118 -6.84 7.57 9.60
N ILE A 119 -7.71 8.00 10.51
CA ILE A 119 -7.61 7.69 11.93
C ILE A 119 -8.40 6.39 12.10
N GLY A 120 -7.68 5.27 12.19
CA GLY A 120 -8.28 3.92 12.15
C GLY A 120 -8.86 3.48 13.48
N THR A 121 -8.18 3.79 14.58
CA THR A 121 -8.62 3.45 15.93
C THR A 121 -8.34 4.58 16.92
N ILE A 122 -9.20 4.69 17.94
CA ILE A 122 -8.98 5.52 19.14
C ILE A 122 -9.43 4.72 20.36
N SER A 123 -8.62 4.72 21.41
CA SER A 123 -8.98 4.12 22.69
C SER A 123 -8.34 4.89 23.85
N GLY A 124 -8.94 4.82 25.03
CA GLY A 124 -8.39 5.45 26.23
C GLY A 124 -9.40 5.58 27.37
N GLY A 125 -8.86 5.91 28.55
CA GLY A 125 -9.65 6.07 29.77
C GLY A 125 -10.11 4.76 30.41
N ARG A 126 -10.71 4.87 31.60
CA ARG A 126 -11.17 3.72 32.41
C ARG A 126 -12.62 3.89 32.87
N ALA A 127 -12.99 5.09 33.33
CA ALA A 127 -14.31 5.40 33.85
C ALA A 127 -14.58 6.92 33.73
N PRO A 128 -15.85 7.35 33.63
CA PRO A 128 -16.19 8.77 33.48
C PRO A 128 -15.78 9.67 34.62
N ASN A 129 -15.62 9.11 35.82
CA ASN A 129 -15.23 9.83 37.04
C ASN A 129 -13.72 9.80 37.32
N VAL A 130 -12.89 9.37 36.35
CA VAL A 130 -11.42 9.29 36.46
C VAL A 130 -10.79 10.09 35.30
N VAL A 131 -9.87 11.00 35.63
CA VAL A 131 -8.99 11.64 34.63
C VAL A 131 -8.12 10.55 33.99
N PRO A 132 -8.15 10.36 32.64
CA PRO A 132 -7.47 9.24 32.01
C PRO A 132 -5.95 9.45 31.95
N ASP A 133 -5.23 8.39 32.31
CA ASP A 133 -3.76 8.36 32.34
C ASP A 133 -3.13 7.82 31.06
N ILE A 134 -3.91 7.18 30.17
CA ILE A 134 -3.45 6.64 28.90
C ILE A 134 -4.52 6.77 27.82
N ALA A 135 -4.09 7.11 26.61
CA ALA A 135 -4.92 7.06 25.40
C ALA A 135 -4.06 6.74 24.17
N ARG A 136 -4.65 6.11 23.16
CA ARG A 136 -3.98 5.66 21.95
C ARG A 136 -4.83 5.92 20.72
N ALA A 137 -4.16 6.16 19.58
CA ALA A 137 -4.79 6.16 18.27
C ALA A 137 -3.86 5.51 17.25
N GLU A 138 -4.43 4.86 16.24
CA GLU A 138 -3.68 4.39 15.08
C GLU A 138 -4.06 5.21 13.85
N LEU A 139 -3.01 5.65 13.12
CA LEU A 139 -3.13 6.42 11.91
C LEU A 139 -2.58 5.64 10.73
N LEU A 140 -3.25 5.74 9.58
CA LEU A 140 -2.73 5.30 8.29
C LEU A 140 -2.72 6.49 7.32
N ILE A 141 -1.54 6.80 6.80
CA ILE A 141 -1.33 7.85 5.82
C ILE A 141 -0.96 7.19 4.49
N ARG A 142 -1.69 7.48 3.41
CA ARG A 142 -1.32 7.04 2.07
C ARG A 142 -0.27 7.98 1.50
N LEU A 143 0.93 7.46 1.29
CA LEU A 143 2.05 8.20 0.72
C LEU A 143 1.90 8.32 -0.80
N VAL A 144 2.33 9.46 -1.34
CA VAL A 144 2.36 9.71 -2.78
C VAL A 144 3.74 10.15 -3.27
N ASP A 145 4.66 10.40 -2.33
CA ASP A 145 6.03 10.86 -2.57
C ASP A 145 6.93 10.44 -1.40
N ASP A 146 8.13 11.04 -1.30
CA ASP A 146 9.06 10.85 -0.18
C ASP A 146 8.35 10.93 1.18
N PRO A 147 8.51 9.94 2.07
CA PRO A 147 7.90 9.96 3.39
C PRO A 147 8.51 11.01 4.35
N ALA A 148 9.71 11.55 4.09
CA ALA A 148 10.41 12.43 5.03
C ALA A 148 9.63 13.71 5.38
N PRO A 149 9.01 14.45 4.43
CA PRO A 149 8.18 15.60 4.77
C PRO A 149 6.94 15.22 5.61
N VAL A 150 6.33 14.08 5.32
CA VAL A 150 5.17 13.57 6.06
C VAL A 150 5.57 13.22 7.50
N ARG A 151 6.71 12.53 7.69
CA ARG A 151 7.27 12.21 9.01
C ARG A 151 7.52 13.48 9.83
N ALA A 152 8.15 14.48 9.22
CA ALA A 152 8.43 15.75 9.89
C ALA A 152 7.14 16.46 10.33
N ALA A 153 6.11 16.48 9.48
CA ALA A 153 4.82 17.10 9.79
C ALA A 153 4.08 16.39 10.94
N VAL A 154 4.06 15.04 10.93
CA VAL A 154 3.45 14.26 12.01
C VAL A 154 4.20 14.47 13.32
N THR A 155 5.55 14.43 13.30
CA THR A 155 6.37 14.66 14.48
C THR A 155 6.11 16.05 15.06
N ALA A 156 6.05 17.09 14.22
CA ALA A 156 5.77 18.46 14.67
C ALA A 156 4.37 18.61 15.25
N ALA A 157 3.35 17.97 14.65
CA ALA A 157 1.98 18.01 15.15
C ALA A 157 1.83 17.32 16.52
N CYS A 158 2.58 16.25 16.76
CA CYS A 158 2.55 15.47 17.99
C CYS A 158 3.42 16.05 19.12
N ALA A 159 4.36 16.94 18.79
CA ALA A 159 5.34 17.45 19.73
C ALA A 159 4.72 18.05 21.00
N GLY A 160 5.21 17.59 22.16
CA GLY A 160 4.76 18.03 23.49
C GLY A 160 3.38 17.50 23.93
N LEU A 161 2.70 16.70 23.12
CA LEU A 161 1.39 16.12 23.44
C LEU A 161 1.43 14.60 23.56
N VAL A 162 1.95 13.92 22.53
CA VAL A 162 1.94 12.46 22.44
C VAL A 162 3.24 11.94 21.83
N GLU A 163 3.54 10.67 22.09
CA GLU A 163 4.58 9.93 21.35
C GLU A 163 4.00 9.43 20.04
N ALA A 164 4.71 9.68 18.93
CA ALA A 164 4.34 9.19 17.60
C ALA A 164 5.30 8.07 17.20
N ASN A 165 4.84 6.83 17.28
CA ASN A 165 5.61 5.63 17.02
C ASN A 165 5.31 5.11 15.61
N GLU A 166 6.27 5.26 14.68
CA GLU A 166 6.15 4.69 13.34
C GLU A 166 6.15 3.16 13.38
N GLN A 167 5.11 2.54 12.84
CA GLN A 167 4.90 1.09 12.84
C GLN A 167 5.24 0.47 11.49
N LEU A 168 5.04 1.21 10.40
CA LEU A 168 5.23 0.72 9.03
C LEU A 168 5.47 1.90 8.10
N CYS A 169 6.40 1.71 7.15
CA CYS A 169 6.56 2.60 6.01
C CYS A 169 6.75 1.77 4.73
N ILE A 170 5.80 1.88 3.82
CA ILE A 170 5.88 1.32 2.46
C ILE A 170 5.89 2.51 1.50
N PRO A 171 6.92 2.69 0.66
CA PRO A 171 6.99 3.83 -0.25
C PRO A 171 5.93 3.77 -1.35
N ALA A 172 5.56 4.94 -1.88
CA ALA A 172 4.82 5.03 -3.13
C ALA A 172 5.72 4.62 -4.30
N ILE A 173 5.14 4.03 -5.34
CA ILE A 173 5.87 3.60 -6.54
C ILE A 173 5.18 4.15 -7.79
N LEU A 174 5.96 4.74 -8.68
CA LEU A 174 5.55 5.05 -10.05
C LEU A 174 5.88 3.88 -10.95
N MET A 175 5.04 3.65 -11.96
CA MET A 175 5.15 2.57 -12.93
C MET A 175 5.05 3.12 -14.34
N GLU A 176 5.55 2.37 -15.30
CA GLU A 176 5.51 2.77 -16.71
C GLU A 176 4.14 2.41 -17.33
N SER A 177 3.60 3.34 -18.14
CA SER A 177 2.47 3.01 -19.01
C SER A 177 2.94 2.27 -20.26
N ARG A 178 2.02 1.58 -20.93
CA ARG A 178 2.26 0.91 -22.22
C ARG A 178 1.14 1.24 -23.21
N PRO A 179 1.45 1.42 -24.49
CA PRO A 179 0.44 1.65 -25.51
C PRO A 179 -0.57 0.50 -25.58
N GLY A 180 -1.84 0.83 -25.78
CA GLY A 180 -2.93 -0.15 -25.91
C GLY A 180 -3.52 -0.63 -24.58
N PHE A 181 -3.06 -0.10 -23.44
CA PHE A 181 -3.64 -0.40 -22.13
C PHE A 181 -4.37 0.83 -21.57
N GLU A 182 -5.56 0.60 -21.04
CA GLU A 182 -6.18 1.57 -20.13
C GLU A 182 -5.36 1.68 -18.86
N THR A 183 -5.28 2.87 -18.29
CA THR A 183 -4.44 3.13 -17.10
C THR A 183 -5.24 3.69 -15.94
N ASP A 184 -4.76 3.44 -14.71
CA ASP A 184 -5.31 4.02 -13.49
C ASP A 184 -4.23 4.10 -12.41
N VAL A 185 -4.54 4.71 -11.27
CA VAL A 185 -3.67 4.80 -10.09
C VAL A 185 -4.22 3.90 -8.99
N MET A 186 -3.37 3.02 -8.47
CA MET A 186 -3.74 2.14 -7.35
C MET A 186 -3.53 2.87 -6.03
N LYS A 187 -4.58 2.92 -5.19
CA LYS A 187 -4.56 3.64 -3.90
C LYS A 187 -4.12 2.77 -2.73
N TYR A 188 -3.76 1.52 -2.99
CA TYR A 188 -3.31 0.51 -2.02
C TYR A 188 -1.83 0.16 -2.25
N THR A 189 -1.26 -0.60 -1.34
CA THR A 189 0.12 -1.13 -1.41
C THR A 189 0.11 -2.54 -1.96
N THR A 190 1.26 -2.97 -2.50
CA THR A 190 1.50 -4.31 -3.06
C THR A 190 2.85 -4.84 -2.60
N ASP A 191 3.22 -6.03 -3.01
CA ASP A 191 4.55 -6.61 -2.78
C ASP A 191 5.70 -5.94 -3.57
N ILE A 192 5.39 -5.12 -4.57
CA ILE A 192 6.41 -4.49 -5.44
C ILE A 192 7.51 -3.77 -4.65
N PRO A 193 7.21 -2.94 -3.64
CA PRO A 193 8.26 -2.30 -2.84
C PRO A 193 9.20 -3.26 -2.14
N ALA A 194 8.71 -4.42 -1.72
CA ALA A 194 9.50 -5.43 -1.03
C ALA A 194 10.55 -6.09 -1.93
N PHE A 195 10.35 -6.10 -3.26
CA PHE A 195 11.35 -6.54 -4.22
C PHE A 195 12.52 -5.56 -4.39
N GLY A 196 12.38 -4.30 -3.94
CA GLY A 196 13.45 -3.29 -3.97
C GLY A 196 14.04 -3.01 -5.37
N GLY A 197 13.31 -3.28 -6.44
CA GLY A 197 13.79 -3.17 -7.82
C GLY A 197 14.70 -4.31 -8.30
N ALA A 198 14.97 -5.31 -7.46
CA ALA A 198 15.89 -6.42 -7.78
C ALA A 198 15.41 -7.31 -8.95
N TRP A 199 14.11 -7.28 -9.25
CA TRP A 199 13.47 -8.06 -10.31
C TRP A 199 13.11 -7.24 -11.55
N GLY A 200 13.67 -6.04 -11.69
CA GLY A 200 13.48 -5.16 -12.83
C GLY A 200 12.39 -4.12 -12.63
N LYS A 201 11.98 -3.48 -13.73
CA LYS A 201 10.97 -2.41 -13.70
C LYS A 201 9.59 -2.97 -13.36
N PRO A 202 8.89 -2.39 -12.36
CA PRO A 202 7.61 -2.91 -11.93
C PRO A 202 6.48 -2.50 -12.88
N LEU A 203 5.56 -3.43 -13.09
CA LEU A 203 4.27 -3.26 -13.74
C LEU A 203 3.21 -3.90 -12.85
N LEU A 204 2.00 -3.39 -12.86
CA LEU A 204 0.90 -3.87 -12.04
C LEU A 204 -0.37 -3.92 -12.86
N LEU A 205 -0.94 -5.11 -12.97
CA LEU A 205 -2.13 -5.39 -13.78
C LEU A 205 -2.83 -6.61 -13.21
N GLY A 206 -4.15 -6.62 -13.18
CA GLY A 206 -4.93 -7.82 -12.89
C GLY A 206 -6.43 -7.59 -12.90
N PRO A 207 -7.21 -8.66 -12.93
CA PRO A 207 -8.66 -8.61 -12.93
C PRO A 207 -9.20 -8.29 -11.55
N GLY A 208 -10.47 -7.93 -11.47
CA GLY A 208 -11.17 -7.62 -10.24
C GLY A 208 -10.88 -6.24 -9.69
N THR A 209 -11.59 -5.90 -8.63
CA THR A 209 -11.49 -4.61 -7.97
C THR A 209 -11.14 -4.76 -6.50
N ILE A 210 -10.25 -3.89 -6.02
CA ILE A 210 -9.88 -3.82 -4.60
C ILE A 210 -11.07 -3.48 -3.68
N HIS A 211 -12.16 -2.92 -4.21
CA HIS A 211 -13.30 -2.47 -3.42
C HIS A 211 -14.07 -3.60 -2.72
N VAL A 212 -13.91 -4.83 -3.18
CA VAL A 212 -14.54 -6.01 -2.56
C VAL A 212 -13.54 -6.91 -1.84
N ALA A 213 -12.25 -6.63 -1.94
CA ALA A 213 -11.20 -7.37 -1.24
C ALA A 213 -11.39 -7.28 0.28
N HIS A 214 -11.08 -8.36 0.99
CA HIS A 214 -11.22 -8.49 2.45
C HIS A 214 -12.67 -8.36 2.96
N THR A 215 -13.66 -8.56 2.08
CA THR A 215 -15.09 -8.55 2.45
C THR A 215 -15.73 -9.91 2.15
N SER A 216 -16.92 -10.14 2.73
CA SER A 216 -17.73 -11.34 2.39
C SER A 216 -18.24 -11.36 0.94
N GLN A 217 -18.04 -10.27 0.19
CA GLN A 217 -18.43 -10.13 -1.21
C GLN A 217 -17.23 -10.24 -2.16
N GLU A 218 -16.08 -10.65 -1.67
CA GLU A 218 -14.87 -10.79 -2.48
C GLU A 218 -15.12 -11.75 -3.65
N ARG A 219 -14.86 -11.25 -4.85
CA ARG A 219 -15.10 -11.96 -6.11
C ARG A 219 -14.35 -11.34 -7.26
N VAL A 220 -14.11 -12.13 -8.30
CA VAL A 220 -13.63 -11.69 -9.62
C VAL A 220 -14.65 -12.05 -10.68
N PRO A 221 -15.09 -11.11 -11.53
CA PRO A 221 -15.93 -11.43 -12.68
C PRO A 221 -15.20 -12.36 -13.65
N LYS A 222 -15.85 -13.44 -14.11
CA LYS A 222 -15.26 -14.38 -15.08
C LYS A 222 -14.84 -13.69 -16.38
N ALA A 223 -15.57 -12.66 -16.81
CA ALA A 223 -15.21 -11.88 -18.00
C ALA A 223 -13.88 -11.16 -17.83
N GLU A 224 -13.60 -10.61 -16.63
CA GLU A 224 -12.33 -9.94 -16.34
C GLU A 224 -11.17 -10.93 -16.26
N LEU A 225 -11.38 -12.19 -15.80
CA LEU A 225 -10.34 -13.23 -15.86
C LEU A 225 -9.91 -13.52 -17.29
N LEU A 226 -10.87 -13.65 -18.22
CA LEU A 226 -10.58 -13.84 -19.64
C LEU A 226 -9.86 -12.62 -20.24
N GLN A 227 -10.37 -11.42 -19.95
CA GLN A 227 -9.76 -10.18 -20.39
C GLN A 227 -8.31 -10.03 -19.86
N ALA A 228 -8.07 -10.34 -18.59
CA ALA A 228 -6.75 -10.26 -17.99
C ALA A 228 -5.77 -11.24 -18.66
N THR A 229 -6.22 -12.45 -19.02
CA THR A 229 -5.40 -13.42 -19.76
C THR A 229 -4.88 -12.82 -21.06
N ASP A 230 -5.75 -12.18 -21.85
CA ASP A 230 -5.38 -11.53 -23.10
C ASP A 230 -4.46 -10.31 -22.88
N LEU A 231 -4.73 -9.52 -21.83
CA LEU A 231 -3.91 -8.35 -21.49
C LEU A 231 -2.51 -8.74 -21.01
N TYR A 232 -2.36 -9.76 -20.16
CA TYR A 232 -1.05 -10.27 -19.76
C TYR A 232 -0.26 -10.77 -20.97
N ALA A 233 -0.91 -11.56 -21.85
CA ALA A 233 -0.25 -12.05 -23.05
C ALA A 233 0.19 -10.90 -23.97
N ALA A 234 -0.65 -9.87 -24.15
CA ALA A 234 -0.31 -8.67 -24.92
C ALA A 234 0.85 -7.90 -24.28
N LEU A 235 0.83 -7.70 -22.96
CA LEU A 235 1.88 -7.00 -22.23
C LEU A 235 3.22 -7.72 -22.37
N VAL A 236 3.26 -9.03 -22.14
CA VAL A 236 4.48 -9.82 -22.25
C VAL A 236 5.03 -9.80 -23.69
N ARG A 237 4.17 -9.88 -24.72
CA ARG A 237 4.62 -9.76 -26.12
C ARG A 237 5.31 -8.41 -26.38
N GLN A 238 4.72 -7.29 -25.95
CA GLN A 238 5.33 -5.97 -26.09
C GLN A 238 6.69 -5.90 -25.40
N LEU A 239 6.79 -6.38 -24.16
CA LEU A 239 8.04 -6.36 -23.41
C LEU A 239 9.14 -7.21 -24.05
N LEU A 240 8.81 -8.38 -24.61
CA LEU A 240 9.75 -9.24 -25.32
C LEU A 240 10.22 -8.63 -26.66
N GLU A 241 9.35 -7.91 -27.37
CA GLU A 241 9.67 -7.23 -28.64
C GLU A 241 10.57 -6.00 -28.43
N GLU A 242 10.38 -5.23 -27.35
CA GLU A 242 11.30 -4.15 -26.97
C GLU A 242 12.74 -4.67 -26.78
N GLU A 243 12.87 -5.87 -26.23
CA GLU A 243 14.18 -6.52 -26.00
C GLU A 243 14.83 -7.05 -27.26
N GLY A 244 14.02 -7.54 -28.20
CA GLY A 244 14.52 -8.03 -29.52
C GLY A 244 15.09 -6.89 -30.36
N ASN A 245 14.55 -5.68 -30.24
CA ASN A 245 14.98 -4.49 -30.99
C ASN A 245 16.14 -3.73 -30.33
N SER A 246 16.57 -4.13 -29.12
CA SER A 246 17.67 -3.49 -28.36
C SER A 246 18.99 -4.21 -28.49
N LYS A 247 19.07 -5.25 -29.33
CA LYS A 247 20.27 -6.00 -29.71
C LYS A 247 20.67 -5.67 -31.14
#